data_bcef28dcf888eb0492e6761bdd19a6b5
#
_entry.id   bcef28dcf888eb0492e6761bdd19a6b5
#
_cell.length_a   1.000
_cell.length_b   1.000
_cell.length_c   1.000
_cell.angle_alpha   90.00
_cell.angle_beta   90.00
_cell.angle_gamma   90.00
#
_symmetry.space_group_name_H-M   'P 1'
#
loop_
_entity.id
_entity.type
_entity.pdbx_description
1 polymer ?
#
loop_
_entity_poly.entity_id
_entity_poly.type
_entity_poly.pdbx_seq_one_letter_code
_entity_poly.pdbx_strand_id
1 'polypeptide(L)'
;MDKEQTKDLLHALKLILIGTFFWLIRPNLIASVFMEVSHPFQLFYGIEIVGSILIFIATLIVFFVFPFQYSMISVFVSVSILILNILDFFLYKNPVMQVIHSYLPVLMSIMLHFASRLMQVGMRHFGATKLSRTWKSLSVLIIFAFTVPYYIFITATHFDMISIPTGDVLRDFLLTMIPAMLLTLFCFVCYAVVLVKSIGYLSQIQNRYKTKNK
;
A
#
# COMPACT_ATOMS: atom_id res chain seq x y z
N MET A 1 -24.34 -12.75 -4.06
CA MET A 1 -23.55 -11.80 -4.80
C MET A 1 -23.63 -12.15 -6.27
N ASP A 2 -23.80 -11.16 -7.09
CA ASP A 2 -24.06 -11.26 -8.51
C ASP A 2 -22.74 -11.58 -9.28
N LYS A 3 -22.84 -12.17 -10.47
CA LYS A 3 -21.71 -12.46 -11.36
C LYS A 3 -20.91 -11.18 -11.68
N GLU A 4 -21.61 -10.07 -11.81
CA GLU A 4 -21.06 -8.77 -12.13
C GLU A 4 -20.23 -8.20 -10.96
N GLN A 5 -20.75 -8.24 -9.75
CA GLN A 5 -20.00 -7.85 -8.54
C GLN A 5 -18.72 -8.66 -8.33
N THR A 6 -18.74 -9.96 -8.65
CA THR A 6 -17.52 -10.80 -8.58
C THR A 6 -16.48 -10.37 -9.61
N LYS A 7 -16.92 -9.99 -10.82
CA LYS A 7 -16.06 -9.50 -11.89
C LYS A 7 -15.42 -8.16 -11.51
N ASP A 8 -16.22 -7.24 -10.96
CA ASP A 8 -15.74 -5.92 -10.55
C ASP A 8 -14.75 -6.00 -9.40
N LEU A 9 -15.03 -6.83 -8.40
CA LEU A 9 -14.08 -7.09 -7.33
C LEU A 9 -12.76 -7.69 -7.85
N LEU A 10 -12.83 -8.62 -8.80
CA LEU A 10 -11.65 -9.21 -9.41
C LEU A 10 -10.81 -8.15 -10.16
N HIS A 11 -11.45 -7.22 -10.87
CA HIS A 11 -10.77 -6.10 -11.51
C HIS A 11 -10.12 -5.16 -10.48
N ALA A 12 -10.85 -4.81 -9.43
CA ALA A 12 -10.32 -3.98 -8.35
C ALA A 12 -9.07 -4.59 -7.70
N LEU A 13 -9.08 -5.91 -7.42
CA LEU A 13 -7.92 -6.59 -6.83
C LEU A 13 -6.70 -6.60 -7.77
N LYS A 14 -6.90 -6.74 -9.08
CA LYS A 14 -5.82 -6.63 -10.06
C LYS A 14 -5.23 -5.22 -10.09
N LEU A 15 -6.07 -4.18 -10.05
CA LEU A 15 -5.62 -2.79 -9.99
C LEU A 15 -4.86 -2.50 -8.70
N ILE A 16 -5.32 -3.02 -7.54
CA ILE A 16 -4.59 -2.91 -6.28
C ILE A 16 -3.21 -3.59 -6.39
N LEU A 17 -3.14 -4.78 -6.99
CA LEU A 17 -1.86 -5.49 -7.16
C LEU A 17 -0.87 -4.69 -8.01
N ILE A 18 -1.32 -4.15 -9.13
CA ILE A 18 -0.48 -3.33 -10.02
C ILE A 18 -0.10 -2.01 -9.33
N GLY A 19 -1.04 -1.33 -8.71
CA GLY A 19 -0.81 -0.07 -8.01
C GLY A 19 0.15 -0.20 -6.84
N THR A 20 0.04 -1.28 -6.04
CA THR A 20 0.98 -1.56 -4.95
C THR A 20 2.37 -1.92 -5.47
N PHE A 21 2.48 -2.56 -6.64
CA PHE A 21 3.77 -2.79 -7.29
C PHE A 21 4.45 -1.47 -7.69
N PHE A 22 3.71 -0.51 -8.24
CA PHE A 22 4.24 0.82 -8.53
C PHE A 22 4.68 1.58 -7.27
N TRP A 23 4.00 1.39 -6.14
CA TRP A 23 4.43 1.96 -4.86
C TRP A 23 5.73 1.34 -4.31
N LEU A 24 6.03 0.07 -4.65
CA LEU A 24 7.30 -0.56 -4.27
C LEU A 24 8.51 0.03 -4.99
N ILE A 25 8.30 0.53 -6.24
CA ILE A 25 9.35 1.16 -7.04
C ILE A 25 9.61 2.61 -6.55
N ARG A 26 9.47 2.85 -5.27
CA ARG A 26 9.61 4.19 -4.69
C ARG A 26 11.05 4.70 -4.79
N PRO A 27 11.26 5.93 -5.34
CA PRO A 27 12.61 6.49 -5.49
C PRO A 27 13.31 6.68 -4.16
N ASN A 28 12.58 7.00 -3.08
CA ASN A 28 13.18 7.23 -1.77
C ASN A 28 13.79 5.97 -1.16
N LEU A 29 13.29 4.78 -1.50
CA LEU A 29 13.92 3.52 -1.12
C LEU A 29 15.21 3.27 -1.92
N ILE A 30 15.26 3.75 -3.16
CA ILE A 30 16.39 3.56 -4.09
C ILE A 30 17.33 4.77 -4.05
N ALA A 31 16.80 5.98 -3.96
CA ALA A 31 17.59 7.22 -3.95
C ALA A 31 18.38 7.43 -2.68
N SER A 32 17.91 6.95 -1.52
CA SER A 32 18.72 6.93 -0.29
C SER A 32 19.95 6.05 -0.42
N VAL A 33 19.95 5.08 -1.36
CA VAL A 33 21.08 4.18 -1.62
C VAL A 33 22.01 4.71 -2.74
N PHE A 34 21.50 5.53 -3.66
CA PHE A 34 22.22 6.02 -4.85
C PHE A 34 22.24 7.55 -4.93
N MET A 35 22.55 8.21 -3.83
CA MET A 35 22.70 9.67 -3.79
C MET A 35 23.69 10.15 -4.86
N GLU A 36 23.20 10.89 -5.84
CA GLU A 36 23.86 11.92 -6.67
C GLU A 36 23.30 12.06 -8.09
N VAL A 37 22.12 11.54 -8.42
CA VAL A 37 21.57 11.66 -9.77
C VAL A 37 20.48 12.73 -9.82
N SER A 38 20.82 13.89 -10.35
CA SER A 38 20.02 15.13 -10.26
C SER A 38 18.74 15.20 -11.11
N HIS A 39 18.37 14.24 -11.94
CA HIS A 39 17.20 14.36 -12.83
C HIS A 39 16.29 13.15 -13.05
N PRO A 40 16.56 11.92 -12.61
CA PRO A 40 15.59 10.81 -12.78
C PRO A 40 14.41 10.87 -11.80
N PHE A 41 14.44 11.76 -10.81
CA PHE A 41 13.43 11.85 -9.75
C PHE A 41 12.01 12.14 -10.26
N GLN A 42 11.85 12.99 -11.26
CA GLN A 42 10.52 13.33 -11.79
C GLN A 42 9.78 12.14 -12.40
N LEU A 43 10.51 11.24 -13.07
CA LEU A 43 9.91 10.02 -13.63
C LEU A 43 9.33 9.11 -12.54
N PHE A 44 10.05 9.00 -11.43
CA PHE A 44 9.65 8.15 -10.30
C PHE A 44 8.43 8.71 -9.56
N TYR A 45 8.34 10.02 -9.37
CA TYR A 45 7.12 10.65 -8.85
C TYR A 45 5.91 10.39 -9.77
N GLY A 46 6.11 10.41 -11.09
CA GLY A 46 5.07 10.03 -12.05
C GLY A 46 4.59 8.59 -11.85
N ILE A 47 5.49 7.65 -11.58
CA ILE A 47 5.14 6.24 -11.29
C ILE A 47 4.31 6.12 -10.00
N GLU A 48 4.67 6.84 -8.94
CA GLU A 48 3.89 6.88 -7.69
C GLU A 48 2.48 7.44 -7.89
N ILE A 49 2.34 8.50 -8.67
CA ILE A 49 1.04 9.08 -9.02
C ILE A 49 0.19 8.06 -9.77
N VAL A 50 0.74 7.38 -10.78
CA VAL A 50 0.04 6.33 -11.52
C VAL A 50 -0.39 5.21 -10.59
N GLY A 51 0.49 4.74 -9.70
CA GLY A 51 0.15 3.74 -8.67
C GLY A 51 -1.01 4.19 -7.78
N SER A 52 -0.99 5.45 -7.33
CA SER A 52 -2.03 6.03 -6.48
C SER A 52 -3.38 6.17 -7.22
N ILE A 53 -3.36 6.53 -8.49
CA ILE A 53 -4.57 6.56 -9.35
C ILE A 53 -5.18 5.16 -9.45
N LEU A 54 -4.37 4.13 -9.74
CA LEU A 54 -4.85 2.76 -9.84
C LEU A 54 -5.49 2.26 -8.55
N ILE A 55 -4.87 2.56 -7.41
CA ILE A 55 -5.39 2.19 -6.10
C ILE A 55 -6.67 2.97 -5.78
N PHE A 56 -6.72 4.26 -6.10
CA PHE A 56 -7.93 5.06 -5.91
C PHE A 56 -9.11 4.51 -6.73
N ILE A 57 -8.92 4.23 -8.02
CA ILE A 57 -9.94 3.61 -8.88
C ILE A 57 -10.38 2.26 -8.29
N ALA A 58 -9.43 1.45 -7.85
CA ALA A 58 -9.74 0.15 -7.25
C ALA A 58 -10.57 0.28 -5.96
N THR A 59 -10.22 1.22 -5.07
CA THR A 59 -10.98 1.47 -3.83
C THR A 59 -12.38 1.99 -4.11
N LEU A 60 -12.57 2.81 -5.15
CA LEU A 60 -13.89 3.23 -5.62
C LEU A 60 -14.73 2.04 -6.10
N ILE A 61 -14.18 1.17 -6.95
CA ILE A 61 -14.90 -0.03 -7.42
C ILE A 61 -15.32 -0.88 -6.22
N VAL A 62 -14.40 -1.10 -5.26
CA VAL A 62 -14.71 -1.89 -4.06
C VAL A 62 -15.78 -1.21 -3.21
N PHE A 63 -15.78 0.11 -3.11
CA PHE A 63 -16.81 0.86 -2.40
C PHE A 63 -18.20 0.68 -3.02
N PHE A 64 -18.31 0.71 -4.34
CA PHE A 64 -19.60 0.47 -5.02
C PHE A 64 -20.08 -0.98 -4.92
N VAL A 65 -19.16 -1.95 -4.87
CA VAL A 65 -19.49 -3.36 -4.69
C VAL A 65 -19.84 -3.68 -3.24
N PHE A 66 -19.12 -3.08 -2.29
CA PHE A 66 -19.28 -3.29 -0.85
C PHE A 66 -19.29 -1.95 -0.09
N PRO A 67 -20.42 -1.29 0.06
CA PRO A 67 -20.53 0.00 0.73
C PRO A 67 -20.44 -0.15 2.26
N PHE A 68 -19.33 -0.66 2.76
CA PHE A 68 -19.05 -0.78 4.19
C PHE A 68 -18.18 0.39 4.70
N GLN A 69 -18.18 0.60 6.00
CA GLN A 69 -17.35 1.62 6.64
C GLN A 69 -15.86 1.53 6.24
N TYR A 70 -15.30 0.32 6.16
CA TYR A 70 -13.90 0.13 5.75
C TYR A 70 -13.63 0.53 4.30
N SER A 71 -14.58 0.35 3.39
CA SER A 71 -14.44 0.77 1.99
C SER A 71 -14.45 2.29 1.86
N MET A 72 -15.33 2.97 2.60
CA MET A 72 -15.37 4.43 2.65
C MET A 72 -14.06 5.03 3.19
N ILE A 73 -13.53 4.48 4.28
CA ILE A 73 -12.24 4.91 4.82
C ILE A 73 -11.10 4.65 3.81
N SER A 74 -11.11 3.49 3.13
CA SER A 74 -10.12 3.18 2.10
C SER A 74 -10.14 4.17 0.94
N VAL A 75 -11.32 4.59 0.48
CA VAL A 75 -11.47 5.62 -0.56
C VAL A 75 -10.91 6.95 -0.06
N PHE A 76 -11.30 7.38 1.13
CA PHE A 76 -10.85 8.65 1.70
C PHE A 76 -9.32 8.70 1.82
N VAL A 77 -8.71 7.65 2.36
CA VAL A 77 -7.25 7.57 2.52
C VAL A 77 -6.55 7.51 1.16
N SER A 78 -7.09 6.76 0.18
CA SER A 78 -6.49 6.67 -1.16
C SER A 78 -6.54 8.00 -1.92
N VAL A 79 -7.63 8.78 -1.78
CA VAL A 79 -7.71 10.16 -2.31
C VAL A 79 -6.66 11.05 -1.65
N SER A 80 -6.54 10.99 -0.33
CA SER A 80 -5.55 11.79 0.40
C SER A 80 -4.12 11.49 -0.06
N ILE A 81 -3.78 10.20 -0.26
CA ILE A 81 -2.48 9.79 -0.80
C ILE A 81 -2.27 10.33 -2.21
N LEU A 82 -3.29 10.24 -3.09
CA LEU A 82 -3.21 10.75 -4.45
C LEU A 82 -2.96 12.26 -4.47
N ILE A 83 -3.71 13.03 -3.67
CA ILE A 83 -3.52 14.48 -3.56
C ILE A 83 -2.12 14.80 -3.05
N LEU A 84 -1.63 14.11 -2.03
CA LEU A 84 -0.30 14.35 -1.48
C LEU A 84 0.80 14.02 -2.50
N ASN A 85 0.68 12.95 -3.26
CA ASN A 85 1.64 12.61 -4.32
C ASN A 85 1.64 13.64 -5.46
N ILE A 86 0.48 14.20 -5.81
CA ILE A 86 0.38 15.29 -6.81
C ILE A 86 1.02 16.57 -6.25
N LEU A 87 0.72 16.94 -5.00
CA LEU A 87 1.30 18.12 -4.38
C LEU A 87 2.82 17.99 -4.24
N ASP A 88 3.32 16.83 -3.87
CA ASP A 88 4.75 16.56 -3.74
C ASP A 88 5.46 16.68 -5.09
N PHE A 89 4.86 16.22 -6.18
CA PHE A 89 5.40 16.39 -7.53
C PHE A 89 5.64 17.86 -7.90
N PHE A 90 4.72 18.77 -7.51
CA PHE A 90 4.85 20.20 -7.80
C PHE A 90 5.66 20.97 -6.77
N LEU A 91 5.66 20.53 -5.51
CA LEU A 91 6.23 21.25 -4.37
C LEU A 91 7.41 20.52 -3.71
N TYR A 92 8.07 19.61 -4.43
CA TYR A 92 9.13 18.74 -3.90
C TYR A 92 10.32 19.48 -3.22
N LYS A 93 10.53 20.77 -3.58
CA LYS A 93 11.57 21.62 -2.94
C LYS A 93 11.09 22.31 -1.65
N ASN A 94 9.80 22.23 -1.35
CA ASN A 94 9.25 22.87 -0.16
C ASN A 94 9.58 22.02 1.09
N PRO A 95 10.23 22.57 2.12
CA PRO A 95 10.64 21.83 3.31
C PRO A 95 9.44 21.21 4.06
N VAL A 96 8.29 21.89 4.07
CA VAL A 96 7.06 21.38 4.69
C VAL A 96 6.56 20.14 3.93
N MET A 97 6.62 20.16 2.58
CA MET A 97 6.23 19.01 1.76
C MET A 97 7.16 17.82 1.96
N GLN A 98 8.47 18.04 2.16
CA GLN A 98 9.42 16.97 2.46
C GLN A 98 9.08 16.27 3.79
N VAL A 99 8.67 17.03 4.81
CA VAL A 99 8.20 16.47 6.08
C VAL A 99 6.91 15.68 5.86
N ILE A 100 5.92 16.23 5.17
CA ILE A 100 4.66 15.54 4.86
C ILE A 100 4.91 14.26 4.06
N HIS A 101 5.80 14.33 3.06
CA HIS A 101 6.17 13.19 2.24
C HIS A 101 6.78 12.03 3.05
N SER A 102 7.55 12.34 4.09
CA SER A 102 8.12 11.30 4.96
C SER A 102 7.05 10.47 5.69
N TYR A 103 5.86 11.03 5.96
CA TYR A 103 4.74 10.31 6.55
C TYR A 103 3.85 9.55 5.54
N LEU A 104 4.08 9.71 4.24
CA LEU A 104 3.27 9.06 3.20
C LEU A 104 3.26 7.52 3.32
N PRO A 105 4.36 6.81 3.66
CA PRO A 105 4.33 5.38 3.91
C PRO A 105 3.41 4.96 5.06
N VAL A 106 3.24 5.81 6.07
CA VAL A 106 2.30 5.58 7.17
C VAL A 106 0.86 5.58 6.62
N LEU A 107 0.50 6.59 5.82
CA LEU A 107 -0.82 6.65 5.17
C LEU A 107 -1.06 5.46 4.24
N MET A 108 -0.06 5.07 3.46
CA MET A 108 -0.14 3.88 2.59
C MET A 108 -0.39 2.61 3.40
N SER A 109 0.29 2.43 4.52
CA SER A 109 0.11 1.26 5.38
C SER A 109 -1.27 1.25 6.06
N ILE A 110 -1.78 2.41 6.45
CA ILE A 110 -3.14 2.57 6.97
C ILE A 110 -4.16 2.16 5.90
N MET A 111 -4.00 2.61 4.66
CA MET A 111 -4.84 2.21 3.54
C MET A 111 -4.81 0.68 3.32
N LEU A 112 -3.61 0.08 3.30
CA LEU A 112 -3.44 -1.38 3.16
C LEU A 112 -4.09 -2.14 4.33
N HIS A 113 -4.05 -1.60 5.55
CA HIS A 113 -4.75 -2.16 6.70
C HIS A 113 -6.27 -2.20 6.46
N PHE A 114 -6.89 -1.08 6.10
CA PHE A 114 -8.33 -1.02 5.86
C PHE A 114 -8.75 -1.86 4.65
N ALA A 115 -7.97 -1.86 3.57
CA ALA A 115 -8.18 -2.74 2.44
C ALA A 115 -8.11 -4.23 2.83
N SER A 116 -7.17 -4.61 3.71
CA SER A 116 -7.07 -5.97 4.25
C SER A 116 -8.29 -6.34 5.10
N ARG A 117 -8.82 -5.41 5.91
CA ARG A 117 -10.05 -5.63 6.69
C ARG A 117 -11.27 -5.80 5.80
N LEU A 118 -11.37 -4.99 4.75
CA LEU A 118 -12.43 -5.11 3.77
C LEU A 118 -12.37 -6.46 3.04
N MET A 119 -11.15 -6.89 2.62
CA MET A 119 -10.93 -8.19 2.01
C MET A 119 -11.25 -9.36 2.96
N GLN A 120 -10.95 -9.20 4.27
CA GLN A 120 -11.37 -10.18 5.27
C GLN A 120 -12.89 -10.39 5.24
N VAL A 121 -13.67 -9.31 5.24
CA VAL A 121 -15.13 -9.37 5.20
C VAL A 121 -15.62 -9.97 3.87
N GLY A 122 -15.09 -9.48 2.76
CA GLY A 122 -15.43 -9.97 1.41
C GLY A 122 -15.15 -11.46 1.26
N MET A 123 -13.96 -11.95 1.64
CA MET A 123 -13.61 -13.37 1.54
C MET A 123 -14.49 -14.24 2.45
N ARG A 124 -14.90 -13.75 3.61
CA ARG A 124 -15.86 -14.44 4.48
C ARG A 124 -17.22 -14.56 3.81
N HIS A 125 -17.68 -13.52 3.15
CA HIS A 125 -18.94 -13.51 2.39
C HIS A 125 -18.94 -14.54 1.25
N PHE A 126 -17.79 -14.74 0.58
CA PHE A 126 -17.60 -15.78 -0.43
C PHE A 126 -17.40 -17.20 0.12
N GLY A 127 -17.47 -17.40 1.43
CA GLY A 127 -17.22 -18.69 2.07
C GLY A 127 -15.74 -19.08 2.16
N ALA A 128 -14.82 -18.21 1.76
CA ALA A 128 -13.37 -18.44 1.83
C ALA A 128 -12.82 -18.15 3.24
N THR A 129 -13.26 -18.92 4.23
CA THR A 129 -12.95 -18.69 5.65
C THR A 129 -11.43 -18.69 5.94
N LYS A 130 -10.68 -19.55 5.27
CA LYS A 130 -9.21 -19.63 5.39
C LYS A 130 -8.52 -18.35 4.90
N LEU A 131 -8.89 -17.86 3.72
CA LEU A 131 -8.40 -16.59 3.17
C LEU A 131 -8.82 -15.39 4.04
N SER A 132 -10.05 -15.39 4.53
CA SER A 132 -10.55 -14.35 5.45
C SER A 132 -9.68 -14.24 6.71
N ARG A 133 -9.31 -15.39 7.33
CA ARG A 133 -8.39 -15.40 8.49
C ARG A 133 -7.00 -14.87 8.13
N THR A 134 -6.48 -15.25 6.97
CA THR A 134 -5.17 -14.76 6.50
C THR A 134 -5.18 -13.24 6.31
N TRP A 135 -6.25 -12.67 5.73
CA TRP A 135 -6.42 -11.23 5.60
C TRP A 135 -6.48 -10.51 6.96
N LYS A 136 -7.17 -11.13 7.95
CA LYS A 136 -7.19 -10.60 9.33
C LYS A 136 -5.79 -10.54 9.92
N SER A 137 -5.02 -11.62 9.84
CA SER A 137 -3.66 -11.69 10.37
C SER A 137 -2.74 -10.68 9.66
N LEU A 138 -2.87 -10.54 8.33
CA LEU A 138 -2.10 -9.59 7.55
C LEU A 138 -2.41 -8.14 7.94
N SER A 139 -3.69 -7.81 8.19
CA SER A 139 -4.07 -6.46 8.62
C SER A 139 -3.45 -6.08 9.99
N VAL A 140 -3.34 -7.05 10.90
CA VAL A 140 -2.67 -6.85 12.20
C VAL A 140 -1.16 -6.71 12.00
N LEU A 141 -0.56 -7.57 11.17
CA LEU A 141 0.87 -7.50 10.84
C LEU A 141 1.25 -6.13 10.28
N ILE A 142 0.47 -5.57 9.34
CA ILE A 142 0.74 -4.26 8.74
C ILE A 142 0.78 -3.16 9.82
N ILE A 143 -0.15 -3.15 10.77
CA ILE A 143 -0.16 -2.13 11.82
C ILE A 143 1.04 -2.29 12.77
N PHE A 144 1.24 -3.47 13.33
CA PHE A 144 2.22 -3.67 14.40
C PHE A 144 3.66 -3.81 13.90
N ALA A 145 3.86 -4.40 12.72
CA ALA A 145 5.19 -4.62 12.17
C ALA A 145 5.68 -3.49 11.27
N PHE A 146 4.79 -2.67 10.72
CA PHE A 146 5.15 -1.60 9.81
C PHE A 146 4.67 -0.23 10.27
N THR A 147 3.35 0.00 10.39
CA THR A 147 2.79 1.34 10.62
C THR A 147 3.32 1.98 11.89
N VAL A 148 3.24 1.28 13.02
CA VAL A 148 3.64 1.81 14.33
C VAL A 148 5.14 2.03 14.43
N PRO A 149 6.03 1.07 14.10
CA PRO A 149 7.47 1.28 14.15
C PRO A 149 7.93 2.39 13.21
N TYR A 150 7.38 2.45 11.99
CA TYR A 150 7.75 3.45 11.02
C TYR A 150 7.31 4.86 11.44
N TYR A 151 6.10 5.01 11.99
CA TYR A 151 5.62 6.26 12.54
C TYR A 151 6.50 6.75 13.70
N ILE A 152 6.84 5.88 14.64
CA ILE A 152 7.71 6.20 15.78
C ILE A 152 9.08 6.64 15.26
N PHE A 153 9.66 5.90 14.32
CA PHE A 153 10.97 6.21 13.75
C PHE A 153 10.99 7.60 13.07
N ILE A 154 10.04 7.90 12.20
CA ILE A 154 9.97 9.20 11.51
C ILE A 154 9.76 10.34 12.52
N THR A 155 8.84 10.15 13.46
CA THR A 155 8.55 11.17 14.47
C THR A 155 9.80 11.43 15.33
N ALA A 156 10.48 10.39 15.76
CA ALA A 156 11.70 10.51 16.55
C ALA A 156 12.85 11.21 15.81
N THR A 157 12.97 10.98 14.49
CA THR A 157 13.97 11.66 13.64
C THR A 157 13.63 13.13 13.41
N HIS A 158 12.34 13.48 13.21
CA HIS A 158 11.94 14.87 13.00
C HIS A 158 12.03 15.74 14.27
N PHE A 159 11.90 15.14 15.44
CA PHE A 159 12.02 15.86 16.73
C PHE A 159 13.41 15.75 17.36
N ASP A 160 14.44 15.34 16.59
CA ASP A 160 15.82 15.15 17.04
C ASP A 160 15.95 14.27 18.30
N MET A 161 14.94 13.44 18.57
CA MET A 161 14.96 12.50 19.69
C MET A 161 15.95 11.36 19.46
N ILE A 162 16.26 11.08 18.19
CA ILE A 162 17.30 10.16 17.76
C ILE A 162 18.28 11.01 16.97
N SER A 163 19.38 11.43 17.60
CA SER A 163 20.54 11.92 16.88
C SER A 163 21.14 10.75 16.13
N ILE A 164 21.10 10.78 14.80
CA ILE A 164 21.88 9.83 14.00
C ILE A 164 23.35 10.17 14.31
N PRO A 165 24.11 9.27 14.98
CA PRO A 165 25.48 9.56 15.33
C PRO A 165 26.27 9.89 14.06
N THR A 166 26.87 11.06 14.03
CA THR A 166 27.61 11.61 12.86
C THR A 166 28.97 10.95 12.62
N GLY A 167 29.27 9.83 13.30
CA GLY A 167 30.60 9.19 13.27
C GLY A 167 30.84 8.26 12.10
N ASP A 168 29.82 7.53 11.65
CA ASP A 168 29.92 6.59 10.55
C ASP A 168 28.57 6.46 9.82
N VAL A 169 28.29 7.48 8.98
CA VAL A 169 27.00 7.65 8.27
C VAL A 169 26.56 6.37 7.54
N LEU A 170 27.51 5.64 6.97
CA LEU A 170 27.22 4.39 6.26
C LEU A 170 26.78 3.27 7.21
N ARG A 171 27.43 3.11 8.34
CA ARG A 171 27.14 2.08 9.33
C ARG A 171 25.78 2.31 9.98
N ASP A 172 25.49 3.54 10.38
CA ASP A 172 24.23 3.91 11.04
C ASP A 172 23.05 3.81 10.05
N PHE A 173 23.27 4.19 8.78
CA PHE A 173 22.33 3.96 7.69
C PHE A 173 22.05 2.47 7.49
N LEU A 174 23.08 1.63 7.42
CA LEU A 174 22.93 0.18 7.23
C LEU A 174 22.18 -0.47 8.40
N LEU A 175 22.46 -0.06 9.65
CA LEU A 175 21.83 -0.65 10.83
C LEU A 175 20.37 -0.24 11.04
N THR A 176 19.97 0.96 10.61
CA THR A 176 18.61 1.48 10.81
C THR A 176 17.72 1.28 9.58
N MET A 177 18.23 1.56 8.40
CA MET A 177 17.44 1.55 7.16
C MET A 177 17.25 0.15 6.58
N ILE A 178 18.27 -0.71 6.61
CA ILE A 178 18.15 -2.08 6.07
C ILE A 178 17.06 -2.89 6.76
N PRO A 179 16.97 -2.97 8.10
CA PRO A 179 15.89 -3.68 8.77
C PRO A 179 14.50 -3.15 8.42
N ALA A 180 14.35 -1.81 8.34
CA ALA A 180 13.09 -1.18 7.95
C ALA A 180 12.71 -1.51 6.50
N MET A 181 13.67 -1.49 5.57
CA MET A 181 13.47 -1.88 4.17
C MET A 181 13.09 -3.36 4.04
N LEU A 182 13.79 -4.25 4.73
CA LEU A 182 13.49 -5.68 4.71
C LEU A 182 12.11 -5.98 5.29
N LEU A 183 11.73 -5.31 6.37
CA LEU A 183 10.40 -5.45 6.97
C LEU A 183 9.31 -4.95 6.03
N THR A 184 9.53 -3.80 5.39
CA THR A 184 8.63 -3.25 4.37
C THR A 184 8.46 -4.23 3.22
N LEU A 185 9.55 -4.71 2.66
CA LEU A 185 9.54 -5.69 1.56
C LEU A 185 8.82 -6.97 1.97
N PHE A 186 9.07 -7.48 3.17
CA PHE A 186 8.38 -8.65 3.72
C PHE A 186 6.87 -8.45 3.81
N CYS A 187 6.41 -7.31 4.37
CA CYS A 187 4.99 -6.97 4.45
C CYS A 187 4.34 -6.91 3.06
N PHE A 188 5.02 -6.29 2.10
CA PHE A 188 4.53 -6.21 0.72
C PHE A 188 4.46 -7.57 0.03
N VAL A 189 5.48 -8.42 0.19
CA VAL A 189 5.47 -9.79 -0.36
C VAL A 189 4.31 -10.59 0.24
N CYS A 190 4.12 -10.52 1.56
CA CYS A 190 2.98 -11.17 2.22
C CYS A 190 1.65 -10.67 1.66
N TYR A 191 1.51 -9.35 1.49
CA TYR A 191 0.32 -8.73 0.93
C TYR A 191 0.07 -9.20 -0.51
N ALA A 192 1.07 -9.16 -1.38
CA ALA A 192 0.98 -9.60 -2.76
C ALA A 192 0.59 -11.08 -2.88
N VAL A 193 1.20 -11.96 -2.07
CA VAL A 193 0.89 -13.40 -2.05
C VAL A 193 -0.57 -13.64 -1.67
N VAL A 194 -1.08 -12.98 -0.64
CA VAL A 194 -2.48 -13.14 -0.20
C VAL A 194 -3.44 -12.57 -1.27
N LEU A 195 -3.06 -11.47 -1.90
CA LEU A 195 -3.83 -10.83 -2.97
C LEU A 195 -3.93 -11.74 -4.20
N VAL A 196 -2.81 -12.32 -4.65
CA VAL A 196 -2.79 -13.28 -5.78
C VAL A 196 -3.63 -14.52 -5.48
N LYS A 197 -3.56 -15.06 -4.25
CA LYS A 197 -4.43 -16.18 -3.83
C LYS A 197 -5.91 -15.80 -3.88
N SER A 198 -6.25 -14.58 -3.48
CA SER A 198 -7.63 -14.08 -3.52
C SER A 198 -8.14 -13.89 -4.95
N ILE A 199 -7.29 -13.36 -5.85
CA ILE A 199 -7.58 -13.24 -7.28
C ILE A 199 -7.82 -14.64 -7.89
N GLY A 200 -6.97 -15.62 -7.58
CA GLY A 200 -7.13 -17.00 -8.05
C GLY A 200 -8.46 -17.62 -7.58
N TYR A 201 -8.82 -17.44 -6.32
CA TYR A 201 -10.07 -17.94 -5.76
C TYR A 201 -11.30 -17.31 -6.45
N LEU A 202 -11.33 -15.99 -6.61
CA LEU A 202 -12.44 -15.29 -7.28
C LEU A 202 -12.54 -15.65 -8.76
N SER A 203 -11.40 -15.85 -9.44
CA SER A 203 -11.38 -16.32 -10.84
C SER A 203 -12.02 -17.71 -10.99
N GLN A 204 -11.78 -18.61 -10.03
CA GLN A 204 -12.43 -19.93 -10.03
C GLN A 204 -13.96 -19.82 -9.84
N ILE A 205 -14.42 -18.94 -8.94
CA ILE A 205 -15.84 -18.66 -8.76
C ILE A 205 -16.45 -18.13 -10.05
N GLN A 206 -15.82 -17.14 -10.68
CA GLN A 206 -16.29 -16.55 -11.93
C GLN A 206 -16.41 -17.58 -13.05
N ASN A 207 -15.45 -18.51 -13.16
CA ASN A 207 -15.50 -19.57 -14.16
C ASN A 207 -16.65 -20.56 -13.91
N ARG A 208 -16.97 -20.89 -12.65
CA ARG A 208 -18.13 -21.73 -12.31
C ARG A 208 -19.46 -21.09 -12.72
N TYR A 209 -19.58 -19.76 -12.62
CA TYR A 209 -20.78 -19.06 -13.13
C TYR A 209 -20.89 -19.12 -14.66
N LYS A 210 -19.76 -19.10 -15.39
CA LYS A 210 -19.76 -19.22 -16.86
C LYS A 210 -20.18 -20.61 -17.34
N THR A 211 -19.80 -21.66 -16.62
CA THR A 211 -20.14 -23.06 -17.00
C THR A 211 -21.57 -23.46 -16.66
N LYS A 212 -22.20 -22.85 -15.65
CA LYS A 212 -23.59 -23.11 -15.29
C LYS A 212 -24.61 -22.44 -16.23
N ASN A 213 -24.20 -21.47 -17.01
CA ASN A 213 -25.05 -20.70 -17.92
C ASN A 213 -24.84 -21.08 -19.39
N LYS A 214 -24.08 -22.14 -19.67
CA LYS A 214 -24.01 -22.85 -20.94
C LYS A 214 -24.81 -24.15 -20.86
#